data_830552799c7f8e9a40b31542ed4b41d5
#
_entry.id   830552799c7f8e9a40b31542ed4b41d5
#
_cell.length_a   1.000
_cell.length_b   1.000
_cell.length_c   1.000
_cell.angle_alpha   90.00
_cell.angle_beta   90.00
_cell.angle_gamma   90.00
#
_symmetry.space_group_name_H-M   'P 1'
#
loop_
_entity.id
_entity.type
_entity.pdbx_description
1 polymer ?
#
loop_
_entity_poly.entity_id
_entity_poly.type
_entity_poly.pdbx_seq_one_letter_code
_entity_poly.pdbx_strand_id
1 'polypeptide(L)'
;MTEERAVDDPQSKRWEAAEEGMELLHAGEADQAIDELLQLARKDPQNEYAFHFLGHAYFEKEAYPEALKSYVEALKLAPGYVGAMLGAGQTLRMLGEYDRAIRMGQRVLQSQGNDGDALFLVGAAHFQKGENQAAKRYLERFLETSPELEVALEVEGMLQVIRGEVLPFPGAEDTVEN
;
A
#
# COMPACT_ATOMS: atom_id res chain seq x y z
N MET A 1 -4.32 -40.13 0.85
CA MET A 1 -4.13 -39.84 -0.59
C MET A 1 -4.80 -38.51 -0.94
N THR A 2 -4.28 -37.38 -0.48
CA THR A 2 -4.85 -36.01 -0.75
C THR A 2 -3.81 -34.87 -0.65
N GLU A 3 -2.52 -35.12 -0.82
CA GLU A 3 -1.49 -34.07 -0.76
C GLU A 3 -0.85 -33.69 -2.11
N GLU A 4 -1.16 -34.39 -3.19
CA GLU A 4 -0.49 -34.20 -4.50
C GLU A 4 -1.20 -33.21 -5.46
N ARG A 5 -2.32 -32.58 -5.07
CA ARG A 5 -3.08 -31.68 -5.95
C ARG A 5 -2.76 -30.18 -5.81
N ALA A 6 -1.97 -29.78 -4.81
CA ALA A 6 -1.65 -28.36 -4.57
C ALA A 6 -0.47 -27.84 -5.43
N VAL A 7 0.37 -28.73 -5.98
CA VAL A 7 1.65 -28.39 -6.64
C VAL A 7 1.51 -28.01 -8.12
N ASP A 8 0.36 -28.14 -8.75
CA ASP A 8 0.20 -27.91 -10.20
C ASP A 8 -0.77 -26.77 -10.54
N ASP A 9 -1.18 -25.98 -9.53
CA ASP A 9 -2.00 -24.80 -9.75
C ASP A 9 -1.19 -23.66 -10.42
N PRO A 10 -1.64 -23.10 -11.53
CA PRO A 10 -0.94 -22.03 -12.24
C PRO A 10 -0.63 -20.83 -11.35
N GLN A 11 -1.47 -20.52 -10.37
CA GLN A 11 -1.28 -19.42 -9.43
C GLN A 11 -0.11 -19.69 -8.48
N SER A 12 -0.01 -20.90 -7.94
CA SER A 12 1.14 -21.32 -7.10
C SER A 12 2.46 -21.23 -7.86
N LYS A 13 2.50 -21.68 -9.13
CA LYS A 13 3.70 -21.56 -9.96
C LYS A 13 4.12 -20.12 -10.24
N ARG A 14 3.17 -19.21 -10.43
CA ARG A 14 3.47 -17.77 -10.62
C ARG A 14 3.99 -17.14 -9.34
N TRP A 15 3.43 -17.53 -8.20
CA TRP A 15 3.92 -17.09 -6.89
C TRP A 15 5.37 -17.55 -6.67
N GLU A 16 5.64 -18.86 -6.83
CA GLU A 16 6.99 -19.42 -6.69
C GLU A 16 8.00 -18.74 -7.64
N ALA A 17 7.59 -18.45 -8.87
CA ALA A 17 8.45 -17.73 -9.82
C ALA A 17 8.78 -16.29 -9.40
N ALA A 18 7.94 -15.65 -8.57
CA ALA A 18 8.16 -14.30 -8.08
C ALA A 18 8.86 -14.26 -6.70
N GLU A 19 9.11 -15.41 -6.10
CA GLU A 19 9.64 -15.54 -4.73
C GLU A 19 11.04 -14.94 -4.60
N GLU A 20 11.93 -15.16 -5.59
CA GLU A 20 13.27 -14.58 -5.60
C GLU A 20 13.25 -13.04 -5.55
N GLY A 21 12.38 -12.42 -6.35
CA GLY A 21 12.18 -10.96 -6.32
C GLY A 21 11.64 -10.46 -4.97
N MET A 22 10.76 -11.22 -4.33
CA MET A 22 10.24 -10.92 -3.00
C MET A 22 11.35 -11.05 -1.93
N GLU A 23 12.20 -12.08 -1.99
CA GLU A 23 13.32 -12.26 -1.07
C GLU A 23 14.33 -11.12 -1.17
N LEU A 24 14.65 -10.67 -2.39
CA LEU A 24 15.50 -9.51 -2.63
C LEU A 24 14.93 -8.22 -2.01
N LEU A 25 13.60 -8.02 -2.09
CA LEU A 25 12.94 -6.90 -1.40
C LEU A 25 13.09 -6.99 0.12
N HIS A 26 12.87 -8.16 0.70
CA HIS A 26 13.05 -8.36 2.14
C HIS A 26 14.50 -8.16 2.60
N ALA A 27 15.47 -8.39 1.71
CA ALA A 27 16.88 -8.09 1.94
C ALA A 27 17.24 -6.61 1.76
N GLY A 28 16.31 -5.77 1.32
CA GLY A 28 16.53 -4.35 1.02
C GLY A 28 17.26 -4.12 -0.31
N GLU A 29 17.33 -5.12 -1.18
CA GLU A 29 18.05 -5.10 -2.46
C GLU A 29 17.10 -4.72 -3.62
N ALA A 30 16.45 -3.56 -3.49
CA ALA A 30 15.38 -3.12 -4.41
C ALA A 30 15.83 -3.03 -5.89
N ASP A 31 17.08 -2.65 -6.17
CA ASP A 31 17.58 -2.59 -7.56
C ASP A 31 17.67 -3.99 -8.18
N GLN A 32 18.18 -4.97 -7.43
CA GLN A 32 18.27 -6.36 -7.90
C GLN A 32 16.86 -6.96 -8.06
N ALA A 33 15.96 -6.67 -7.12
CA ALA A 33 14.56 -7.09 -7.21
C ALA A 33 13.89 -6.55 -8.48
N ILE A 34 14.13 -5.29 -8.85
CA ILE A 34 13.59 -4.69 -10.07
C ILE A 34 14.11 -5.45 -11.30
N ASP A 35 15.42 -5.71 -11.38
CA ASP A 35 16.02 -6.40 -12.51
C ASP A 35 15.44 -7.80 -12.69
N GLU A 36 15.34 -8.57 -11.60
CA GLU A 36 14.79 -9.93 -11.60
C GLU A 36 13.31 -9.94 -11.97
N LEU A 37 12.51 -9.11 -11.34
CA LEU A 37 11.07 -9.03 -11.58
C LEU A 37 10.73 -8.51 -12.99
N LEU A 38 11.56 -7.63 -13.58
CA LEU A 38 11.42 -7.22 -14.97
C LEU A 38 11.72 -8.37 -15.95
N GLN A 39 12.72 -9.22 -15.65
CA GLN A 39 13.00 -10.40 -16.45
C GLN A 39 11.83 -11.38 -16.36
N LEU A 40 11.30 -11.62 -15.16
CA LEU A 40 10.13 -12.47 -14.95
C LEU A 40 8.89 -11.94 -15.70
N ALA A 41 8.59 -10.64 -15.59
CA ALA A 41 7.46 -10.03 -16.28
C ALA A 41 7.57 -10.10 -17.83
N ARG A 42 8.81 -10.10 -18.36
CA ARG A 42 9.04 -10.35 -19.82
C ARG A 42 8.83 -11.80 -20.20
N LYS A 43 9.23 -12.74 -19.34
CA LYS A 43 9.12 -14.18 -19.56
C LYS A 43 7.69 -14.68 -19.37
N ASP A 44 6.99 -14.18 -18.35
CA ASP A 44 5.59 -14.46 -18.07
C ASP A 44 4.79 -13.16 -17.86
N PRO A 45 4.29 -12.54 -18.94
CA PRO A 45 3.48 -11.31 -18.86
C PRO A 45 2.13 -11.47 -18.15
N GLN A 46 1.74 -12.69 -17.78
CA GLN A 46 0.51 -12.99 -17.05
C GLN A 46 0.74 -13.18 -15.56
N ASN A 47 1.98 -12.99 -15.08
CA ASN A 47 2.32 -13.13 -13.68
C ASN A 47 1.96 -11.86 -12.89
N GLU A 48 0.81 -11.85 -12.25
CA GLU A 48 0.31 -10.75 -11.42
C GLU A 48 1.23 -10.45 -10.23
N TYR A 49 1.94 -11.46 -9.70
CA TYR A 49 2.86 -11.30 -8.57
C TYR A 49 4.14 -10.58 -8.98
N ALA A 50 4.66 -10.86 -10.18
CA ALA A 50 5.82 -10.14 -10.71
C ALA A 50 5.55 -8.63 -10.77
N PHE A 51 4.38 -8.23 -11.27
CA PHE A 51 3.99 -6.82 -11.33
C PHE A 51 3.69 -6.24 -9.95
N HIS A 52 3.11 -7.02 -9.03
CA HIS A 52 2.88 -6.57 -7.65
C HIS A 52 4.21 -6.26 -6.94
N PHE A 53 5.15 -7.21 -6.94
CA PHE A 53 6.44 -7.01 -6.29
C PHE A 53 7.30 -5.95 -6.99
N LEU A 54 7.20 -5.83 -8.32
CA LEU A 54 7.83 -4.74 -9.06
C LEU A 54 7.27 -3.37 -8.62
N GLY A 55 5.97 -3.28 -8.37
CA GLY A 55 5.35 -2.10 -7.78
C GLY A 55 5.90 -1.77 -6.40
N HIS A 56 6.10 -2.79 -5.56
CA HIS A 56 6.70 -2.64 -4.24
C HIS A 56 8.15 -2.16 -4.33
N ALA A 57 8.98 -2.77 -5.20
CA ALA A 57 10.35 -2.37 -5.40
C ALA A 57 10.49 -0.91 -5.84
N TYR A 58 9.66 -0.47 -6.79
CA TYR A 58 9.63 0.94 -7.19
C TYR A 58 9.12 1.86 -6.09
N PHE A 59 8.15 1.41 -5.28
CA PHE A 59 7.65 2.21 -4.15
C PHE A 59 8.74 2.45 -3.11
N GLU A 60 9.53 1.44 -2.75
CA GLU A 60 10.67 1.59 -1.84
C GLU A 60 11.76 2.53 -2.36
N LYS A 61 11.90 2.62 -3.67
CA LYS A 61 12.78 3.59 -4.33
C LYS A 61 12.15 4.97 -4.53
N GLU A 62 10.97 5.20 -3.99
CA GLU A 62 10.20 6.43 -4.19
C GLU A 62 9.88 6.76 -5.67
N ALA A 63 10.06 5.79 -6.55
CA ALA A 63 9.69 5.86 -7.96
C ALA A 63 8.17 5.63 -8.12
N TYR A 64 7.37 6.53 -7.53
CA TYR A 64 5.92 6.36 -7.41
C TYR A 64 5.16 6.23 -8.75
N PRO A 65 5.52 6.94 -9.84
CA PRO A 65 4.89 6.73 -11.14
C PRO A 65 5.07 5.30 -11.67
N GLU A 66 6.28 4.74 -11.56
CA GLU A 66 6.63 3.39 -11.97
C GLU A 66 5.95 2.35 -11.07
N ALA A 67 5.91 2.60 -9.76
CA ALA A 67 5.21 1.78 -8.80
C ALA A 67 3.72 1.68 -9.14
N LEU A 68 3.06 2.82 -9.36
CA LEU A 68 1.63 2.85 -9.72
C LEU A 68 1.36 2.10 -11.02
N LYS A 69 2.22 2.27 -12.03
CA LYS A 69 2.10 1.54 -13.30
C LYS A 69 2.16 0.04 -13.07
N SER A 70 3.11 -0.43 -12.28
CA SER A 70 3.29 -1.85 -11.99
C SER A 70 2.08 -2.44 -11.23
N TYR A 71 1.60 -1.76 -10.18
CA TYR A 71 0.39 -2.20 -9.48
C TYR A 71 -0.85 -2.22 -10.38
N VAL A 72 -0.98 -1.27 -11.29
CA VAL A 72 -2.09 -1.25 -12.27
C VAL A 72 -2.00 -2.44 -13.21
N GLU A 73 -0.81 -2.85 -13.67
CA GLU A 73 -0.65 -4.06 -14.47
C GLU A 73 -1.06 -5.32 -13.66
N ALA A 74 -0.63 -5.43 -12.40
CA ALA A 74 -1.08 -6.50 -11.52
C ALA A 74 -2.62 -6.55 -11.40
N LEU A 75 -3.26 -5.39 -11.25
CA LEU A 75 -4.73 -5.28 -11.13
C LEU A 75 -5.48 -5.55 -12.44
N LYS A 76 -4.86 -5.36 -13.60
CA LYS A 76 -5.43 -5.77 -14.89
C LYS A 76 -5.49 -7.29 -15.00
N LEU A 77 -4.47 -7.98 -14.49
CA LEU A 77 -4.38 -9.44 -14.47
C LEU A 77 -5.27 -10.05 -13.39
N ALA A 78 -5.27 -9.47 -12.19
CA ALA A 78 -6.02 -9.92 -11.02
C ALA A 78 -6.77 -8.74 -10.37
N PRO A 79 -7.98 -8.37 -10.85
CA PRO A 79 -8.73 -7.19 -10.37
C PRO A 79 -9.12 -7.23 -8.89
N GLY A 80 -9.11 -8.41 -8.27
CA GLY A 80 -9.39 -8.63 -6.85
C GLY A 80 -8.14 -8.71 -5.96
N TYR A 81 -6.94 -8.49 -6.50
CA TYR A 81 -5.70 -8.65 -5.74
C TYR A 81 -5.54 -7.53 -4.70
N VAL A 82 -5.86 -7.85 -3.45
CA VAL A 82 -5.86 -6.89 -2.33
C VAL A 82 -4.50 -6.21 -2.15
N GLY A 83 -3.40 -6.98 -2.16
CA GLY A 83 -2.05 -6.42 -2.04
C GLY A 83 -1.73 -5.36 -3.09
N ALA A 84 -2.11 -5.61 -4.35
CA ALA A 84 -1.92 -4.63 -5.43
C ALA A 84 -2.87 -3.43 -5.30
N MET A 85 -4.10 -3.60 -4.78
CA MET A 85 -5.00 -2.48 -4.47
C MET A 85 -4.45 -1.58 -3.37
N LEU A 86 -3.93 -2.16 -2.30
CA LEU A 86 -3.32 -1.42 -1.19
C LEU A 86 -2.04 -0.71 -1.63
N GLY A 87 -1.16 -1.40 -2.35
CA GLY A 87 0.07 -0.81 -2.90
C GLY A 87 -0.22 0.36 -3.86
N ALA A 88 -1.17 0.19 -4.79
CA ALA A 88 -1.62 1.28 -5.66
C ALA A 88 -2.23 2.44 -4.86
N GLY A 89 -3.02 2.14 -3.82
CA GLY A 89 -3.62 3.14 -2.95
C GLY A 89 -2.59 3.96 -2.19
N GLN A 90 -1.61 3.31 -1.58
CA GLN A 90 -0.50 3.99 -0.89
C GLN A 90 0.31 4.85 -1.87
N THR A 91 0.62 4.32 -3.06
CA THR A 91 1.33 5.06 -4.10
C THR A 91 0.55 6.31 -4.54
N LEU A 92 -0.76 6.20 -4.74
CA LEU A 92 -1.63 7.33 -5.07
C LEU A 92 -1.63 8.38 -3.95
N ARG A 93 -1.62 7.95 -2.68
CA ARG A 93 -1.51 8.83 -1.52
C ARG A 93 -0.20 9.62 -1.53
N MET A 94 0.94 8.96 -1.83
CA MET A 94 2.25 9.62 -1.96
C MET A 94 2.30 10.60 -3.13
N LEU A 95 1.55 10.34 -4.20
CA LEU A 95 1.39 11.24 -5.35
C LEU A 95 0.39 12.40 -5.09
N GLY A 96 -0.23 12.47 -3.91
CA GLY A 96 -1.24 13.48 -3.57
C GLY A 96 -2.63 13.23 -4.21
N GLU A 97 -2.84 12.07 -4.84
CA GLU A 97 -4.08 11.69 -5.49
C GLU A 97 -5.05 11.03 -4.49
N TYR A 98 -5.36 11.75 -3.42
CA TYR A 98 -6.07 11.23 -2.24
C TYR A 98 -7.43 10.61 -2.56
N ASP A 99 -8.22 11.18 -3.45
CA ASP A 99 -9.53 10.62 -3.82
C ASP A 99 -9.42 9.26 -4.50
N ARG A 100 -8.37 9.05 -5.29
CA ARG A 100 -8.09 7.76 -5.91
C ARG A 100 -7.60 6.75 -4.87
N ALA A 101 -6.72 7.17 -3.95
CA ALA A 101 -6.24 6.35 -2.84
C ALA A 101 -7.41 5.88 -1.96
N ILE A 102 -8.32 6.78 -1.59
CA ILE A 102 -9.53 6.48 -0.81
C ILE A 102 -10.38 5.42 -1.54
N ARG A 103 -10.61 5.57 -2.85
CA ARG A 103 -11.38 4.57 -3.61
C ARG A 103 -10.73 3.19 -3.61
N MET A 104 -9.38 3.09 -3.66
CA MET A 104 -8.67 1.81 -3.59
C MET A 104 -8.89 1.15 -2.23
N GLY A 105 -8.65 1.85 -1.13
CA GLY A 105 -8.89 1.32 0.21
C GLY A 105 -10.37 0.95 0.45
N GLN A 106 -11.32 1.76 -0.01
CA GLN A 106 -12.75 1.46 0.11
C GLN A 106 -13.15 0.18 -0.65
N ARG A 107 -12.55 -0.12 -1.80
CA ARG A 107 -12.77 -1.39 -2.50
C ARG A 107 -12.32 -2.58 -1.68
N VAL A 108 -11.18 -2.48 -0.99
CA VAL A 108 -10.72 -3.51 -0.07
C VAL A 108 -11.71 -3.66 1.08
N LEU A 109 -12.14 -2.57 1.71
CA LEU A 109 -13.10 -2.59 2.82
C LEU A 109 -14.49 -3.13 2.43
N GLN A 110 -14.88 -3.07 1.16
CA GLN A 110 -16.11 -3.71 0.68
C GLN A 110 -16.04 -5.25 0.70
N SER A 111 -14.86 -5.81 0.50
CA SER A 111 -14.63 -7.26 0.52
C SER A 111 -14.13 -7.77 1.86
N GLN A 112 -13.36 -6.95 2.57
CA GLN A 112 -12.71 -7.24 3.85
C GLN A 112 -12.98 -6.10 4.83
N GLY A 113 -14.19 -6.03 5.35
CA GLY A 113 -14.76 -4.88 6.07
C GLY A 113 -13.92 -4.26 7.20
N ASN A 114 -12.96 -5.01 7.74
CA ASN A 114 -12.09 -4.56 8.85
C ASN A 114 -10.60 -4.79 8.56
N ASP A 115 -10.20 -4.73 7.28
CA ASP A 115 -8.80 -4.79 6.87
C ASP A 115 -8.05 -3.57 7.41
N GLY A 116 -7.01 -3.80 8.24
CA GLY A 116 -6.25 -2.76 8.92
C GLY A 116 -5.54 -1.83 7.95
N ASP A 117 -4.86 -2.38 6.95
CA ASP A 117 -4.11 -1.59 5.97
C ASP A 117 -5.02 -0.68 5.14
N ALA A 118 -6.21 -1.20 4.77
CA ALA A 118 -7.21 -0.41 4.08
C ALA A 118 -7.81 0.70 4.96
N LEU A 119 -8.06 0.42 6.25
CA LEU A 119 -8.52 1.42 7.21
C LEU A 119 -7.50 2.53 7.40
N PHE A 120 -6.22 2.17 7.58
CA PHE A 120 -5.12 3.12 7.65
C PHE A 120 -5.00 3.95 6.38
N LEU A 121 -4.96 3.30 5.21
CA LEU A 121 -4.86 3.98 3.91
C LEU A 121 -5.96 5.04 3.73
N VAL A 122 -7.22 4.65 3.97
CA VAL A 122 -8.36 5.57 3.82
C VAL A 122 -8.31 6.69 4.86
N GLY A 123 -7.99 6.36 6.12
CA GLY A 123 -7.88 7.33 7.20
C GLY A 123 -6.78 8.35 6.97
N ALA A 124 -5.58 7.90 6.60
CA ALA A 124 -4.43 8.75 6.31
C ALA A 124 -4.67 9.63 5.06
N ALA A 125 -5.30 9.08 4.02
CA ALA A 125 -5.65 9.87 2.83
C ALA A 125 -6.69 10.97 3.14
N HIS A 126 -7.71 10.70 3.94
CA HIS A 126 -8.64 11.71 4.42
C HIS A 126 -7.95 12.76 5.30
N PHE A 127 -7.02 12.34 6.18
CA PHE A 127 -6.24 13.26 7.01
C PHE A 127 -5.41 14.22 6.16
N GLN A 128 -4.65 13.72 5.20
CA GLN A 128 -3.84 14.54 4.28
C GLN A 128 -4.68 15.48 3.40
N LYS A 129 -5.91 15.08 3.10
CA LYS A 129 -6.88 15.92 2.38
C LYS A 129 -7.53 16.99 3.28
N GLY A 130 -7.34 16.94 4.60
CA GLY A 130 -7.98 17.84 5.56
C GLY A 130 -9.43 17.47 5.92
N GLU A 131 -9.89 16.28 5.54
CA GLU A 131 -11.23 15.78 5.83
C GLU A 131 -11.28 15.11 7.22
N ASN A 132 -11.04 15.93 8.28
CA ASN A 132 -10.79 15.49 9.65
C ASN A 132 -11.85 14.53 10.22
N GLN A 133 -13.14 14.74 9.93
CA GLN A 133 -14.22 13.90 10.45
C GLN A 133 -14.20 12.50 9.81
N ALA A 134 -13.89 12.41 8.53
CA ALA A 134 -13.73 11.13 7.85
C ALA A 134 -12.45 10.42 8.31
N ALA A 135 -11.33 11.14 8.36
CA ALA A 135 -10.05 10.63 8.86
C ALA A 135 -10.21 10.00 10.24
N LYS A 136 -10.80 10.74 11.19
CA LYS A 136 -11.03 10.28 12.56
C LYS A 136 -11.74 8.92 12.60
N ARG A 137 -12.85 8.77 11.85
CA ARG A 137 -13.64 7.53 11.86
C ARG A 137 -12.84 6.31 11.40
N TYR A 138 -12.03 6.46 10.34
CA TYR A 138 -11.23 5.35 9.82
C TYR A 138 -10.01 5.05 10.71
N LEU A 139 -9.35 6.08 11.24
CA LEU A 139 -8.19 5.93 12.11
C LEU A 139 -8.57 5.31 13.46
N GLU A 140 -9.70 5.70 14.07
CA GLU A 140 -10.20 5.06 15.29
C GLU A 140 -10.52 3.58 15.05
N ARG A 141 -11.17 3.22 13.93
CA ARG A 141 -11.40 1.82 13.56
C ARG A 141 -10.10 1.05 13.30
N PHE A 142 -9.09 1.71 12.73
CA PHE A 142 -7.78 1.09 12.55
C PHE A 142 -7.17 0.69 13.90
N LEU A 143 -7.22 1.55 14.92
CA LEU A 143 -6.72 1.24 16.26
C LEU A 143 -7.43 0.04 16.90
N GLU A 144 -8.71 -0.19 16.58
CA GLU A 144 -9.46 -1.37 17.04
C GLU A 144 -8.93 -2.69 16.46
N THR A 145 -8.17 -2.65 15.37
CA THR A 145 -7.54 -3.85 14.77
C THR A 145 -6.30 -4.34 15.53
N SER A 146 -5.91 -3.65 16.63
CA SER A 146 -4.70 -3.93 17.41
C SER A 146 -3.41 -3.89 16.56
N PRO A 147 -3.12 -2.78 15.87
CA PRO A 147 -1.94 -2.63 15.04
C PRO A 147 -0.64 -2.68 15.86
N GLU A 148 0.49 -2.78 15.16
CA GLU A 148 1.81 -2.63 15.78
C GLU A 148 1.96 -1.28 16.46
N LEU A 149 2.72 -1.25 17.57
CA LEU A 149 2.82 -0.07 18.45
C LEU A 149 3.30 1.19 17.68
N GLU A 150 4.26 1.04 16.79
CA GLU A 150 4.81 2.16 16.03
C GLU A 150 3.74 2.84 15.16
N VAL A 151 2.98 2.05 14.41
CA VAL A 151 1.89 2.57 13.56
C VAL A 151 0.73 3.10 14.40
N ALA A 152 0.43 2.46 15.55
CA ALA A 152 -0.57 2.96 16.47
C ALA A 152 -0.22 4.35 17.01
N LEU A 153 1.05 4.60 17.35
CA LEU A 153 1.53 5.91 17.82
C LEU A 153 1.45 6.97 16.70
N GLU A 154 1.76 6.62 15.46
CA GLU A 154 1.58 7.53 14.32
C GLU A 154 0.11 7.95 14.19
N VAL A 155 -0.80 6.99 14.25
CA VAL A 155 -2.25 7.25 14.14
C VAL A 155 -2.77 8.07 15.32
N GLU A 156 -2.32 7.80 16.52
CA GLU A 156 -2.67 8.63 17.69
C GLU A 156 -2.19 10.07 17.50
N GLY A 157 -0.99 10.28 16.94
CA GLY A 157 -0.50 11.61 16.60
C GLY A 157 -1.42 12.33 15.59
N MET A 158 -1.88 11.65 14.55
CA MET A 158 -2.86 12.21 13.60
C MET A 158 -4.17 12.58 14.31
N LEU A 159 -4.66 11.73 15.21
CA LEU A 159 -5.89 11.99 15.97
C LEU A 159 -5.73 13.17 16.93
N GLN A 160 -4.56 13.36 17.55
CA GLN A 160 -4.27 14.54 18.39
C GLN A 160 -4.30 15.83 17.58
N VAL A 161 -3.74 15.83 16.38
CA VAL A 161 -3.83 16.97 15.44
C VAL A 161 -5.29 17.28 15.08
N ILE A 162 -6.09 16.25 14.77
CA ILE A 162 -7.52 16.40 14.46
C ILE A 162 -8.30 17.00 15.64
N ARG A 163 -7.94 16.64 16.88
CA ARG A 163 -8.56 17.15 18.11
C ARG A 163 -8.09 18.56 18.47
N GLY A 164 -7.05 19.07 17.80
CA GLY A 164 -6.42 20.36 18.15
C GLY A 164 -5.56 20.32 19.41
N GLU A 165 -5.15 19.13 19.85
CA GLU A 165 -4.33 18.92 21.05
C GLU A 165 -2.83 19.16 20.77
N VAL A 166 -2.42 19.05 19.52
CA VAL A 166 -1.06 19.30 19.01
C VAL A 166 -1.17 20.10 17.72
N LEU A 167 -0.34 21.14 17.58
CA LEU A 167 -0.21 21.85 16.31
C LEU A 167 0.49 20.93 15.29
N PRO A 168 0.07 20.91 14.02
CA PRO A 168 0.58 19.97 13.03
C PRO A 168 2.08 20.08 12.74
N PHE A 169 2.72 21.25 13.01
CA PHE A 169 4.17 21.43 12.97
C PHE A 169 4.61 22.59 13.87
N PRO A 170 5.56 22.40 14.80
CA PRO A 170 6.26 23.54 15.41
C PRO A 170 7.24 24.11 14.37
N GLY A 171 6.82 25.13 13.61
CA GLY A 171 7.68 25.78 12.62
C GLY A 171 6.99 26.58 11.52
N ALA A 172 5.66 26.60 11.49
CA ALA A 172 4.92 27.40 10.49
C ALA A 172 4.55 28.82 10.98
N GLU A 173 4.96 29.20 12.18
CA GLU A 173 4.77 30.54 12.71
C GLU A 173 6.13 31.24 12.79
N ASP A 174 6.64 31.78 11.70
CA ASP A 174 7.60 32.89 11.71
C ASP A 174 7.91 33.37 10.28
N THR A 175 6.87 33.73 9.53
CA THR A 175 7.03 34.64 8.39
C THR A 175 5.85 35.61 8.30
N VAL A 176 5.66 36.40 9.35
CA VAL A 176 5.00 37.69 9.21
C VAL A 176 6.08 38.73 9.49
N GLU A 177 6.84 39.06 8.45
CA GLU A 177 7.71 40.19 8.49
C GLU A 177 6.92 41.52 8.52
N ASN A 178 7.41 42.42 9.35
CA ASN A 178 7.09 43.82 9.39
C ASN A 178 7.31 44.52 8.03
#